data_f068eec31681b868534b7d8739020c42
#
_entry.id   f068eec31681b868534b7d8739020c42
#
_cell.length_a   1.000
_cell.length_b   1.000
_cell.length_c   1.000
_cell.angle_alpha   90.00
_cell.angle_beta   90.00
_cell.angle_gamma   90.00
#
_symmetry.space_group_name_H-M   'P 1'
#
loop_
_entity.id
_entity.type
_entity.pdbx_description
1 polymer ?
#
loop_
_entity_poly.entity_id
_entity_poly.type
_entity_poly.pdbx_seq_one_letter_code
_entity_poly.pdbx_strand_id
1 'polypeptide(L)'
;LFNERLEKQVEFITEIDKLKHINRQTILMDGSRHENDAEHSWHLAVMAMLLSEHAVDKNIDLLKVIKMVLVHDLVEIDAGDTYCYDEKACEDKAEREQKAADRLFNILPEDQAREIRKLWEEFEERKTPEACFASALDRFQPLLHNYKTQGKSWREHGVTKDKVIKRNKAIEDGSVTMWEYAERFINESVEKGYLGK
;
A
#
# COMPACT_ATOMS: atom_id res chain seq x y z
N LEU A 1 -21.47 23.94 -24.65
CA LEU A 1 -21.82 23.43 -23.31
C LEU A 1 -20.73 22.46 -22.91
N PHE A 2 -19.90 22.84 -21.94
CA PHE A 2 -18.92 21.94 -21.37
C PHE A 2 -19.66 20.80 -20.65
N ASN A 3 -19.09 19.59 -20.68
CA ASN A 3 -19.63 18.43 -19.97
C ASN A 3 -19.18 18.49 -18.50
N GLU A 4 -20.05 18.95 -17.61
CA GLU A 4 -19.76 19.09 -16.17
C GLU A 4 -19.20 17.81 -15.55
N ARG A 5 -19.67 16.63 -16.00
CA ARG A 5 -19.13 15.34 -15.54
C ARG A 5 -17.66 15.18 -15.93
N LEU A 6 -17.31 15.52 -17.17
CA LEU A 6 -15.92 15.44 -17.63
C LEU A 6 -15.03 16.46 -16.91
N GLU A 7 -15.55 17.65 -16.61
CA GLU A 7 -14.81 18.67 -15.85
C GLU A 7 -14.39 18.14 -14.46
N LYS A 8 -15.32 17.54 -13.71
CA LYS A 8 -15.03 16.90 -12.43
C LYS A 8 -14.01 15.77 -12.55
N GLN A 9 -14.12 14.94 -13.58
CA GLN A 9 -13.17 13.86 -13.84
C GLN A 9 -11.77 14.40 -14.13
N VAL A 10 -11.65 15.44 -14.95
CA VAL A 10 -10.38 16.10 -15.27
C VAL A 10 -9.78 16.78 -14.03
N GLU A 11 -10.60 17.42 -13.20
CA GLU A 11 -10.16 17.99 -11.93
C GLU A 11 -9.57 16.91 -11.01
N PHE A 12 -10.27 15.79 -10.84
CA PHE A 12 -9.77 14.66 -10.05
C PHE A 12 -8.46 14.09 -10.63
N ILE A 13 -8.37 13.87 -11.95
CA ILE A 13 -7.15 13.38 -12.61
C ILE A 13 -5.98 14.33 -12.38
N THR A 14 -6.24 15.64 -12.40
CA THR A 14 -5.22 16.66 -12.10
C THR A 14 -4.80 16.61 -10.65
N GLU A 15 -5.74 16.42 -9.73
CA GLU A 15 -5.48 16.36 -8.29
C GLU A 15 -4.63 15.17 -7.91
N ILE A 16 -4.93 13.98 -8.45
CA ILE A 16 -4.17 12.75 -8.13
C ILE A 16 -2.74 12.75 -8.70
N ASP A 17 -2.38 13.68 -9.60
CA ASP A 17 -0.98 13.85 -10.03
C ASP A 17 -0.05 14.18 -8.85
N LYS A 18 -0.58 14.78 -7.79
CA LYS A 18 0.15 15.10 -6.56
C LYS A 18 0.69 13.86 -5.83
N LEU A 19 0.11 12.68 -6.03
CA LEU A 19 0.59 11.43 -5.44
C LEU A 19 2.05 11.14 -5.79
N LYS A 20 2.52 11.62 -6.94
CA LYS A 20 3.92 11.49 -7.38
C LYS A 20 4.91 12.25 -6.48
N HIS A 21 4.44 13.16 -5.63
CA HIS A 21 5.25 13.94 -4.70
C HIS A 21 5.23 13.40 -3.26
N ILE A 22 4.40 12.40 -2.99
CA ILE A 22 4.34 11.75 -1.67
C ILE A 22 5.41 10.66 -1.63
N ASN A 23 6.41 10.83 -0.76
CA ASN A 23 7.53 9.92 -0.65
C ASN A 23 7.36 8.99 0.55
N ARG A 24 7.57 7.72 0.32
CA ARG A 24 7.56 6.65 1.32
C ARG A 24 8.90 6.54 2.04
N GLN A 25 8.92 5.89 3.21
CA GLN A 25 10.18 5.50 3.85
C GLN A 25 10.85 4.31 3.15
N THR A 26 10.16 3.66 2.22
CA THR A 26 10.69 2.60 1.37
C THR A 26 11.70 3.17 0.37
N ILE A 27 12.84 2.50 0.22
CA ILE A 27 13.91 2.89 -0.71
C ILE A 27 13.85 1.95 -1.92
N LEU A 28 14.02 2.48 -3.14
CA LEU A 28 14.09 1.68 -4.36
C LEU A 28 15.14 0.56 -4.22
N MET A 29 14.92 -0.57 -4.89
CA MET A 29 15.78 -1.77 -4.73
C MET A 29 17.24 -1.54 -5.14
N ASP A 30 17.52 -0.54 -5.98
CA ASP A 30 18.87 -0.10 -6.33
C ASP A 30 19.52 0.83 -5.29
N GLY A 31 18.76 1.25 -4.26
CA GLY A 31 19.21 2.11 -3.19
C GLY A 31 19.33 3.60 -3.56
N SER A 32 18.86 4.03 -4.74
CA SER A 32 19.11 5.36 -5.29
C SER A 32 18.32 6.48 -4.62
N ARG A 33 17.05 6.22 -4.26
CA ARG A 33 16.14 7.20 -3.64
C ARG A 33 14.95 6.53 -2.95
N HIS A 34 14.17 7.32 -2.27
CA HIS A 34 12.85 6.89 -1.79
C HIS A 34 11.89 6.63 -2.94
N GLU A 35 11.02 5.63 -2.77
CA GLU A 35 9.87 5.34 -3.63
C GLU A 35 8.78 6.39 -3.38
N ASN A 36 7.99 6.76 -4.38
CA ASN A 36 6.75 7.51 -4.18
C ASN A 36 5.51 6.60 -4.28
N ASP A 37 4.35 7.07 -3.76
CA ASP A 37 3.13 6.27 -3.69
C ASP A 37 2.56 5.89 -5.06
N ALA A 38 2.78 6.71 -6.09
CA ALA A 38 2.34 6.37 -7.44
C ALA A 38 3.14 5.20 -8.02
N GLU A 39 4.46 5.16 -7.78
CA GLU A 39 5.33 4.04 -8.16
C GLU A 39 4.98 2.78 -7.38
N HIS A 40 4.72 2.92 -6.09
CA HIS A 40 4.26 1.84 -5.22
C HIS A 40 2.95 1.23 -5.74
N SER A 41 1.92 2.03 -5.95
CA SER A 41 0.62 1.58 -6.43
C SER A 41 0.70 0.90 -7.80
N TRP A 42 1.51 1.44 -8.74
CA TRP A 42 1.79 0.79 -10.01
C TRP A 42 2.46 -0.58 -9.82
N HIS A 43 3.47 -0.67 -8.95
CA HIS A 43 4.19 -1.90 -8.67
C HIS A 43 3.25 -2.97 -8.09
N LEU A 44 2.40 -2.58 -7.14
CA LEU A 44 1.38 -3.48 -6.57
C LEU A 44 0.39 -4.00 -7.62
N ALA A 45 -0.05 -3.14 -8.55
CA ALA A 45 -0.96 -3.56 -9.62
C ALA A 45 -0.32 -4.63 -10.53
N VAL A 46 0.96 -4.48 -10.88
CA VAL A 46 1.71 -5.50 -11.62
C VAL A 46 1.90 -6.78 -10.79
N MET A 47 2.23 -6.64 -9.50
CA MET A 47 2.34 -7.79 -8.59
C MET A 47 1.01 -8.55 -8.47
N ALA A 48 -0.13 -7.84 -8.39
CA ALA A 48 -1.46 -8.47 -8.36
C ALA A 48 -1.69 -9.36 -9.58
N MET A 49 -1.34 -8.88 -10.77
CA MET A 49 -1.48 -9.67 -12.02
C MET A 49 -0.61 -10.94 -12.00
N LEU A 50 0.59 -10.86 -11.45
CA LEU A 50 1.55 -11.98 -11.47
C LEU A 50 1.34 -12.97 -10.32
N LEU A 51 0.91 -12.49 -9.15
CA LEU A 51 0.87 -13.28 -7.91
C LEU A 51 -0.54 -13.74 -7.52
N SER A 52 -1.57 -13.43 -8.30
CA SER A 52 -2.96 -13.82 -8.01
C SER A 52 -3.15 -15.33 -7.84
N GLU A 53 -2.34 -16.15 -8.52
CA GLU A 53 -2.34 -17.60 -8.35
C GLU A 53 -1.98 -18.06 -6.93
N HIS A 54 -1.32 -17.20 -6.12
CA HIS A 54 -0.92 -17.45 -4.75
C HIS A 54 -1.92 -16.92 -3.72
N ALA A 55 -3.03 -16.27 -4.14
CA ALA A 55 -4.09 -15.85 -3.23
C ALA A 55 -4.69 -17.06 -2.48
N VAL A 56 -5.12 -16.83 -1.22
CA VAL A 56 -5.81 -17.87 -0.42
C VAL A 56 -7.11 -18.28 -1.12
N ASP A 57 -7.94 -17.32 -1.49
CA ASP A 57 -9.12 -17.58 -2.32
C ASP A 57 -8.75 -17.54 -3.81
N LYS A 58 -8.96 -18.64 -4.50
CA LYS A 58 -8.65 -18.76 -5.95
C LYS A 58 -9.66 -18.08 -6.86
N ASN A 59 -10.77 -17.60 -6.32
CA ASN A 59 -11.86 -16.99 -7.05
C ASN A 59 -11.93 -15.46 -6.85
N ILE A 60 -10.84 -14.84 -6.37
CA ILE A 60 -10.79 -13.38 -6.21
C ILE A 60 -11.07 -12.64 -7.53
N ASP A 61 -11.79 -11.54 -7.45
CA ASP A 61 -11.89 -10.59 -8.56
C ASP A 61 -10.58 -9.80 -8.70
N LEU A 62 -9.72 -10.27 -9.61
CA LEU A 62 -8.41 -9.63 -9.86
C LEU A 62 -8.54 -8.16 -10.28
N LEU A 63 -9.57 -7.82 -11.08
CA LEU A 63 -9.79 -6.42 -11.47
C LEU A 63 -10.09 -5.54 -10.26
N LYS A 64 -10.87 -6.07 -9.32
CA LYS A 64 -11.17 -5.39 -8.06
C LYS A 64 -9.91 -5.20 -7.21
N VAL A 65 -9.05 -6.22 -7.09
CA VAL A 65 -7.75 -6.11 -6.40
C VAL A 65 -6.90 -5.01 -7.04
N ILE A 66 -6.78 -5.01 -8.38
CA ILE A 66 -6.01 -3.97 -9.11
C ILE A 66 -6.57 -2.58 -8.83
N LYS A 67 -7.91 -2.41 -8.88
CA LYS A 67 -8.54 -1.13 -8.52
C LYS A 67 -8.21 -0.72 -7.08
N MET A 68 -8.28 -1.63 -6.11
CA MET A 68 -7.95 -1.36 -4.71
C MET A 68 -6.52 -0.86 -4.55
N VAL A 69 -5.52 -1.57 -5.09
CA VAL A 69 -4.11 -1.19 -4.93
C VAL A 69 -3.75 0.09 -5.70
N LEU A 70 -4.54 0.49 -6.71
CA LEU A 70 -4.33 1.77 -7.40
C LEU A 70 -4.92 2.96 -6.64
N VAL A 71 -5.89 2.74 -5.74
CA VAL A 71 -6.58 3.84 -5.05
C VAL A 71 -6.27 3.94 -3.57
N HIS A 72 -5.65 2.90 -2.95
CA HIS A 72 -5.51 2.81 -1.50
C HIS A 72 -4.72 3.98 -0.88
N ASP A 73 -3.66 4.43 -1.53
CA ASP A 73 -2.78 5.52 -1.05
C ASP A 73 -3.19 6.91 -1.58
N LEU A 74 -4.27 7.05 -2.40
CA LEU A 74 -4.69 8.38 -2.89
C LEU A 74 -4.97 9.37 -1.77
N VAL A 75 -5.46 8.91 -0.64
CA VAL A 75 -5.73 9.74 0.54
C VAL A 75 -4.47 10.35 1.14
N GLU A 76 -3.30 9.80 0.87
CA GLU A 76 -2.03 10.29 1.36
C GLU A 76 -1.61 11.62 0.71
N ILE A 77 -2.25 12.04 -0.38
CA ILE A 77 -2.08 13.38 -0.96
C ILE A 77 -2.30 14.46 0.10
N ASP A 78 -3.28 14.27 1.00
CA ASP A 78 -3.59 15.21 2.08
C ASP A 78 -3.11 14.70 3.44
N ALA A 79 -3.21 13.40 3.69
CA ALA A 79 -2.85 12.79 4.96
C ALA A 79 -1.33 12.64 5.15
N GLY A 80 -0.58 12.53 4.04
CA GLY A 80 0.85 12.18 4.04
C GLY A 80 1.09 10.70 4.31
N ASP A 81 2.17 10.14 3.73
CA ASP A 81 2.62 8.78 4.06
C ASP A 81 3.00 8.68 5.54
N THR A 82 2.46 7.70 6.22
CA THR A 82 2.75 7.45 7.64
C THR A 82 3.58 6.19 7.78
N TYR A 83 4.82 6.36 8.25
CA TYR A 83 5.72 5.22 8.47
C TYR A 83 5.10 4.21 9.44
N CYS A 84 4.91 2.99 8.98
CA CYS A 84 4.15 1.96 9.70
C CYS A 84 4.76 1.51 11.05
N TYR A 85 6.00 1.87 11.34
CA TYR A 85 6.69 1.59 12.60
C TYR A 85 6.76 2.82 13.52
N ASP A 86 6.23 3.97 13.11
CA ASP A 86 6.08 5.17 13.96
C ASP A 86 4.70 5.14 14.64
N GLU A 87 4.68 4.62 15.87
CA GLU A 87 3.45 4.47 16.65
C GLU A 87 2.75 5.80 16.90
N LYS A 88 3.53 6.88 17.13
CA LYS A 88 2.96 8.21 17.41
C LYS A 88 2.32 8.82 16.16
N ALA A 89 2.94 8.69 15.00
CA ALA A 89 2.39 9.16 13.74
C ALA A 89 1.14 8.38 13.31
N CYS A 90 0.97 7.15 13.83
CA CYS A 90 -0.21 6.32 13.55
C CYS A 90 -1.44 6.67 14.39
N GLU A 91 -1.31 7.46 15.48
CA GLU A 91 -2.43 7.72 16.43
C GLU A 91 -3.62 8.43 15.77
N ASP A 92 -3.37 9.40 14.88
CA ASP A 92 -4.39 10.18 14.18
C ASP A 92 -4.54 9.83 12.70
N LYS A 93 -3.81 8.79 12.23
CA LYS A 93 -3.78 8.39 10.82
C LYS A 93 -5.18 8.18 10.25
N ALA A 94 -6.00 7.38 10.91
CA ALA A 94 -7.35 7.07 10.43
C ALA A 94 -8.23 8.33 10.28
N GLU A 95 -8.13 9.29 11.20
CA GLU A 95 -8.89 10.56 11.10
C GLU A 95 -8.40 11.43 9.94
N ARG A 96 -7.08 11.52 9.74
CA ARG A 96 -6.49 12.28 8.62
C ARG A 96 -6.90 11.69 7.29
N GLU A 97 -6.79 10.36 7.14
CA GLU A 97 -7.16 9.66 5.91
C GLU A 97 -8.66 9.76 5.61
N GLN A 98 -9.53 9.70 6.63
CA GLN A 98 -10.96 9.89 6.46
C GLN A 98 -11.29 11.29 5.94
N LYS A 99 -10.66 12.34 6.48
CA LYS A 99 -10.82 13.72 6.00
C LYS A 99 -10.30 13.89 4.57
N ALA A 100 -9.17 13.27 4.26
CA ALA A 100 -8.60 13.25 2.92
C ALA A 100 -9.54 12.58 1.92
N ALA A 101 -10.11 11.42 2.26
CA ALA A 101 -11.09 10.70 1.45
C ALA A 101 -12.34 11.55 1.20
N ASP A 102 -12.84 12.25 2.23
CA ASP A 102 -14.00 13.15 2.11
C ASP A 102 -13.72 14.29 1.13
N ARG A 103 -12.54 14.90 1.17
CA ARG A 103 -12.19 15.97 0.24
C ARG A 103 -11.95 15.42 -1.17
N LEU A 104 -11.06 14.44 -1.30
CA LEU A 104 -10.53 14.01 -2.58
C LEU A 104 -11.58 13.32 -3.44
N PHE A 105 -12.30 12.33 -2.87
CA PHE A 105 -13.25 11.55 -3.68
C PHE A 105 -14.49 12.35 -4.08
N ASN A 106 -14.88 13.37 -3.30
CA ASN A 106 -16.00 14.24 -3.64
C ASN A 106 -15.72 15.22 -4.80
N ILE A 107 -14.51 15.31 -5.33
CA ILE A 107 -14.21 15.98 -6.60
C ILE A 107 -14.91 15.26 -7.76
N LEU A 108 -15.01 13.93 -7.70
CA LEU A 108 -15.62 13.11 -8.73
C LEU A 108 -17.16 13.30 -8.81
N PRO A 109 -17.78 12.93 -9.94
CA PRO A 109 -19.22 12.69 -9.98
C PRO A 109 -19.64 11.67 -8.91
N GLU A 110 -20.83 11.87 -8.33
CA GLU A 110 -21.29 11.14 -7.13
C GLU A 110 -21.22 9.61 -7.25
N ASP A 111 -21.55 9.06 -8.42
CA ASP A 111 -21.49 7.61 -8.68
C ASP A 111 -20.04 7.09 -8.63
N GLN A 112 -19.08 7.80 -9.24
CA GLN A 112 -17.67 7.47 -9.22
C GLN A 112 -17.05 7.73 -7.84
N ALA A 113 -17.42 8.81 -7.17
CA ALA A 113 -16.99 9.10 -5.81
C ALA A 113 -17.34 7.94 -4.85
N ARG A 114 -18.58 7.42 -4.95
CA ARG A 114 -19.02 6.27 -4.14
C ARG A 114 -18.27 4.98 -4.49
N GLU A 115 -18.00 4.72 -5.78
CA GLU A 115 -17.25 3.52 -6.20
C GLU A 115 -15.83 3.55 -5.64
N ILE A 116 -15.10 4.65 -5.84
CA ILE A 116 -13.70 4.79 -5.38
C ILE A 116 -13.64 4.73 -3.85
N ARG A 117 -14.55 5.44 -3.17
CA ARG A 117 -14.62 5.40 -1.71
C ARG A 117 -14.85 4.00 -1.16
N LYS A 118 -15.78 3.26 -1.75
CA LYS A 118 -16.05 1.88 -1.35
C LYS A 118 -14.84 0.97 -1.51
N LEU A 119 -14.08 1.12 -2.60
CA LEU A 119 -12.84 0.34 -2.83
C LEU A 119 -11.79 0.64 -1.77
N TRP A 120 -11.62 1.93 -1.42
CA TRP A 120 -10.69 2.35 -0.38
C TRP A 120 -11.12 1.85 1.02
N GLU A 121 -12.37 2.03 1.40
CA GLU A 121 -12.92 1.54 2.67
C GLU A 121 -12.79 0.02 2.80
N GLU A 122 -13.09 -0.73 1.75
CA GLU A 122 -12.95 -2.18 1.72
C GLU A 122 -11.49 -2.62 1.86
N PHE A 123 -10.55 -1.91 1.24
CA PHE A 123 -9.12 -2.14 1.41
C PHE A 123 -8.70 -1.93 2.88
N GLU A 124 -9.13 -0.85 3.52
CA GLU A 124 -8.82 -0.55 4.92
C GLU A 124 -9.45 -1.56 5.90
N GLU A 125 -10.66 -2.04 5.62
CA GLU A 125 -11.35 -3.04 6.45
C GLU A 125 -10.68 -4.43 6.42
N ARG A 126 -10.06 -4.83 5.30
CA ARG A 126 -9.37 -6.13 5.11
C ARG A 126 -10.20 -7.34 5.48
N LYS A 127 -11.49 -7.34 5.12
CA LYS A 127 -12.43 -8.42 5.45
C LYS A 127 -12.76 -9.32 4.27
N THR A 128 -12.68 -8.78 3.03
CA THR A 128 -12.95 -9.55 1.82
C THR A 128 -11.68 -10.24 1.32
N PRO A 129 -11.77 -11.37 0.60
CA PRO A 129 -10.61 -12.03 0.01
C PRO A 129 -9.75 -11.10 -0.85
N GLU A 130 -10.39 -10.21 -1.64
CA GLU A 130 -9.70 -9.23 -2.46
C GLU A 130 -8.92 -8.23 -1.61
N ALA A 131 -9.53 -7.70 -0.54
CA ALA A 131 -8.88 -6.75 0.34
C ALA A 131 -7.74 -7.40 1.15
N CYS A 132 -7.90 -8.63 1.61
CA CYS A 132 -6.82 -9.39 2.25
C CYS A 132 -5.64 -9.60 1.31
N PHE A 133 -5.91 -9.98 0.04
CA PHE A 133 -4.83 -10.17 -0.93
C PHE A 133 -4.18 -8.85 -1.35
N ALA A 134 -4.95 -7.78 -1.56
CA ALA A 134 -4.41 -6.44 -1.82
C ALA A 134 -3.51 -5.96 -0.68
N SER A 135 -3.95 -6.11 0.58
CA SER A 135 -3.14 -5.79 1.76
C SER A 135 -1.89 -6.68 1.91
N ALA A 136 -1.97 -7.94 1.47
CA ALA A 136 -0.79 -8.81 1.45
C ALA A 136 0.28 -8.30 0.47
N LEU A 137 -0.12 -7.84 -0.71
CA LEU A 137 0.78 -7.24 -1.70
C LEU A 137 1.42 -5.95 -1.16
N ASP A 138 0.61 -5.06 -0.57
CA ASP A 138 1.06 -3.80 0.03
C ASP A 138 2.12 -4.01 1.12
N ARG A 139 1.98 -5.07 1.91
CA ARG A 139 2.96 -5.41 2.96
C ARG A 139 4.19 -6.14 2.41
N PHE A 140 4.00 -6.99 1.41
CA PHE A 140 5.08 -7.80 0.85
C PHE A 140 6.09 -6.97 0.05
N GLN A 141 5.63 -5.97 -0.71
CA GLN A 141 6.49 -5.14 -1.54
C GLN A 141 7.56 -4.39 -0.73
N PRO A 142 7.26 -3.66 0.37
CA PRO A 142 8.28 -3.01 1.18
C PRO A 142 9.24 -3.99 1.87
N LEU A 143 8.78 -5.19 2.23
CA LEU A 143 9.67 -6.25 2.73
C LEU A 143 10.72 -6.64 1.70
N LEU A 144 10.29 -6.84 0.44
CA LEU A 144 11.18 -7.17 -0.65
C LEU A 144 12.21 -6.05 -0.90
N HIS A 145 11.76 -4.78 -0.87
CA HIS A 145 12.65 -3.61 -0.98
C HIS A 145 13.68 -3.59 0.15
N ASN A 146 13.24 -3.78 1.40
CA ASN A 146 14.15 -3.81 2.54
C ASN A 146 15.16 -4.97 2.43
N TYR A 147 14.74 -6.16 2.02
CA TYR A 147 15.66 -7.27 1.80
C TYR A 147 16.70 -6.94 0.72
N LYS A 148 16.27 -6.37 -0.42
CA LYS A 148 17.15 -6.02 -1.55
C LYS A 148 18.12 -4.88 -1.22
N THR A 149 17.71 -3.91 -0.41
CA THR A 149 18.55 -2.79 0.05
C THR A 149 19.33 -3.12 1.33
N GLN A 150 19.43 -4.41 1.69
CA GLN A 150 20.15 -4.88 2.87
C GLN A 150 19.66 -4.24 4.18
N GLY A 151 18.36 -3.98 4.27
CA GLY A 151 17.71 -3.41 5.47
C GLY A 151 18.04 -1.94 5.69
N LYS A 152 18.32 -1.16 4.65
CA LYS A 152 18.71 0.25 4.78
C LYS A 152 17.69 1.04 5.61
N SER A 153 16.41 1.03 5.23
CA SER A 153 15.36 1.73 5.99
C SER A 153 15.17 1.14 7.40
N TRP A 154 15.22 -0.18 7.58
CA TRP A 154 15.12 -0.79 8.91
C TRP A 154 16.23 -0.35 9.86
N ARG A 155 17.48 -0.26 9.37
CA ARG A 155 18.61 0.19 10.19
C ARG A 155 18.52 1.68 10.51
N GLU A 156 18.11 2.50 9.57
CA GLU A 156 17.93 3.95 9.77
C GLU A 156 16.90 4.24 10.87
N HIS A 157 15.88 3.40 11.02
CA HIS A 157 14.80 3.58 11.99
C HIS A 157 14.86 2.63 13.20
N GLY A 158 15.93 1.82 13.32
CA GLY A 158 16.08 0.90 14.45
C GLY A 158 14.96 -0.15 14.57
N VAL A 159 14.46 -0.64 13.42
CA VAL A 159 13.38 -1.62 13.38
C VAL A 159 13.92 -3.00 13.77
N THR A 160 13.15 -3.73 14.61
CA THR A 160 13.50 -5.07 15.08
C THR A 160 12.71 -6.17 14.37
N LYS A 161 13.20 -7.41 14.42
CA LYS A 161 12.55 -8.60 13.89
C LYS A 161 11.09 -8.71 14.35
N ASP A 162 10.85 -8.54 15.65
CA ASP A 162 9.52 -8.69 16.23
C ASP A 162 8.52 -7.67 15.65
N LYS A 163 8.96 -6.42 15.47
CA LYS A 163 8.14 -5.38 14.83
C LYS A 163 7.81 -5.75 13.39
N VAL A 164 8.79 -6.26 12.63
CA VAL A 164 8.59 -6.68 11.24
C VAL A 164 7.63 -7.85 11.15
N ILE A 165 7.79 -8.88 11.98
CA ILE A 165 6.87 -10.03 12.03
C ILE A 165 5.46 -9.56 12.40
N LYS A 166 5.30 -8.79 13.48
CA LYS A 166 4.00 -8.29 13.94
C LYS A 166 3.26 -7.52 12.84
N ARG A 167 3.96 -6.65 12.11
CA ARG A 167 3.39 -5.85 11.03
C ARG A 167 2.96 -6.71 9.85
N ASN A 168 3.75 -7.71 9.49
CA ASN A 168 3.63 -8.40 8.21
C ASN A 168 2.93 -9.76 8.30
N LYS A 169 2.63 -10.27 9.50
CA LYS A 169 1.91 -11.55 9.69
C LYS A 169 0.59 -11.60 8.93
N ALA A 170 -0.11 -10.48 8.80
CA ALA A 170 -1.36 -10.38 8.04
C ALA A 170 -1.22 -10.65 6.52
N ILE A 171 0.00 -10.80 5.99
CA ILE A 171 0.22 -11.32 4.63
C ILE A 171 -0.39 -12.72 4.47
N GLU A 172 -0.35 -13.52 5.53
CA GLU A 172 -0.88 -14.89 5.54
C GLU A 172 -2.38 -14.94 5.23
N ASP A 173 -3.14 -13.93 5.67
CA ASP A 173 -4.60 -13.84 5.42
C ASP A 173 -4.92 -13.72 3.93
N GLY A 174 -4.05 -13.06 3.16
CA GLY A 174 -4.18 -12.91 1.71
C GLY A 174 -3.43 -13.98 0.91
N SER A 175 -2.28 -14.46 1.41
CA SER A 175 -1.46 -15.47 0.76
C SER A 175 -0.50 -16.16 1.73
N VAL A 176 -0.79 -17.43 2.02
CA VAL A 176 0.10 -18.28 2.84
C VAL A 176 1.49 -18.41 2.19
N THR A 177 1.52 -18.66 0.88
CA THR A 177 2.78 -18.80 0.13
C THR A 177 3.64 -17.54 0.18
N MET A 178 3.02 -16.36 0.06
CA MET A 178 3.76 -15.09 0.17
C MET A 178 4.24 -14.86 1.59
N TRP A 179 3.47 -15.27 2.62
CA TRP A 179 3.91 -15.18 4.01
C TRP A 179 5.13 -16.07 4.28
N GLU A 180 5.10 -17.34 3.86
CA GLU A 180 6.25 -18.25 3.98
C GLU A 180 7.52 -17.66 3.33
N TYR A 181 7.35 -17.03 2.18
CA TYR A 181 8.45 -16.37 1.47
C TYR A 181 8.95 -15.11 2.21
N ALA A 182 8.03 -14.30 2.75
CA ALA A 182 8.33 -13.13 3.57
C ALA A 182 9.08 -13.50 4.85
N GLU A 183 8.62 -14.55 5.56
CA GLU A 183 9.24 -15.05 6.79
C GLU A 183 10.68 -15.52 6.54
N ARG A 184 10.94 -16.15 5.39
CA ARG A 184 12.30 -16.49 4.97
C ARG A 184 13.16 -15.23 4.81
N PHE A 185 12.69 -14.19 4.12
CA PHE A 185 13.42 -12.93 3.98
C PHE A 185 13.71 -12.27 5.32
N ILE A 186 12.76 -12.27 6.25
CA ILE A 186 12.94 -11.72 7.60
C ILE A 186 14.06 -12.47 8.33
N ASN A 187 14.02 -13.80 8.33
CA ASN A 187 15.03 -14.62 9.00
C ASN A 187 16.42 -14.45 8.39
N GLU A 188 16.53 -14.53 7.05
CA GLU A 188 17.78 -14.26 6.36
C GLU A 188 18.33 -12.84 6.63
N SER A 189 17.44 -11.84 6.75
CA SER A 189 17.85 -10.48 7.06
C SER A 189 18.46 -10.36 8.46
N VAL A 190 17.95 -11.09 9.43
CA VAL A 190 18.55 -11.16 10.78
C VAL A 190 19.92 -11.84 10.74
N GLU A 191 20.03 -12.98 10.04
CA GLU A 191 21.28 -13.72 9.90
C GLU A 191 22.37 -12.90 9.22
N LYS A 192 22.00 -12.11 8.20
CA LYS A 192 22.89 -11.22 7.45
C LYS A 192 23.19 -9.88 8.17
N GLY A 193 22.53 -9.60 9.30
CA GLY A 193 22.68 -8.33 10.01
C GLY A 193 21.99 -7.14 9.34
N TYR A 194 21.04 -7.39 8.44
CA TYR A 194 20.23 -6.35 7.78
C TYR A 194 19.08 -5.86 8.67
N LEU A 195 18.65 -6.71 9.62
CA LEU A 195 17.57 -6.45 10.56
C LEU A 195 18.03 -6.74 11.98
N GLY A 196 17.69 -5.86 12.95
CA GLY A 196 17.93 -6.07 14.36
C GLY A 196 17.16 -7.29 14.92
N LYS A 197 17.75 -7.91 15.95
CA LYS A 197 17.11 -9.03 16.66
C LYS A 197 15.87 -8.56 17.42
#